data_426756f14c8eec56465362273de847cc
#
_entry.id   426756f14c8eec56465362273de847cc
#
_cell.length_a   1.000
_cell.length_b   1.000
_cell.length_c   1.000
_cell.angle_alpha   90.00
_cell.angle_beta   90.00
_cell.angle_gamma   90.00
#
_symmetry.space_group_name_H-M   'P 1'
#
loop_
_entity.id
_entity.type
_entity.pdbx_description
1 polymer ?
#
loop_
_entity_poly.entity_id
_entity_poly.type
_entity_poly.pdbx_seq_one_letter_code
_entity_poly.pdbx_strand_id
1 'polypeptide(L)'
;MLKQVTIKGFKGITDLTLNLDKINVLIGINSSGKTTILQALDLLANCVSRDVSEYLKDKNWKVSDIKSQISKSSLLSYNALFEFEENGNPFLLIWQIEFKLISATSVNLTKESILKVNGKWNKAYCNIDKQQKLFENAIPLYTYRDGIVIYEAFHDQKAKNQESEFYLSLGSSGLKIIDFAGNKDI
;
A
#
# COMPACT_ATOMS: atom_id res chain seq x y z
N MET A 1 6.53 -4.84 9.60
CA MET A 1 5.92 -6.07 9.02
C MET A 1 4.50 -5.78 8.55
N LEU A 2 4.10 -6.23 7.35
CA LEU A 2 2.72 -6.09 6.86
C LEU A 2 1.77 -6.92 7.74
N LYS A 3 0.76 -6.29 8.31
CA LYS A 3 -0.22 -6.90 9.24
C LYS A 3 -1.58 -7.12 8.60
N GLN A 4 -1.98 -6.21 7.72
CA GLN A 4 -3.26 -6.31 7.03
C GLN A 4 -3.13 -5.70 5.63
N VAL A 5 -3.84 -6.27 4.68
CA VAL A 5 -4.03 -5.66 3.38
C VAL A 5 -5.47 -5.83 2.93
N THR A 6 -6.07 -4.75 2.45
CA THR A 6 -7.33 -4.77 1.73
C THR A 6 -7.06 -4.51 0.26
N ILE A 7 -7.62 -5.33 -0.60
CA ILE A 7 -7.46 -5.30 -2.06
C ILE A 7 -8.84 -5.16 -2.68
N LYS A 8 -9.03 -4.18 -3.55
CA LYS A 8 -10.30 -3.99 -4.27
C LYS A 8 -10.07 -3.84 -5.76
N GLY A 9 -10.87 -4.51 -6.55
CA GLY A 9 -10.91 -4.33 -8.00
C GLY A 9 -9.80 -5.03 -8.79
N PHE A 10 -9.15 -6.07 -8.24
CA PHE A 10 -8.07 -6.82 -8.90
C PHE A 10 -8.55 -8.17 -9.42
N LYS A 11 -8.57 -8.37 -10.75
CA LYS A 11 -8.96 -9.66 -11.38
C LYS A 11 -10.29 -10.20 -10.82
N GLY A 12 -10.25 -11.38 -10.18
CA GLY A 12 -11.40 -11.99 -9.51
C GLY A 12 -11.68 -11.43 -8.11
N ILE A 13 -10.85 -10.52 -7.60
CA ILE A 13 -11.02 -9.91 -6.28
C ILE A 13 -11.86 -8.64 -6.42
N THR A 14 -13.06 -8.63 -5.87
CA THR A 14 -13.91 -7.43 -5.78
C THR A 14 -13.57 -6.60 -4.55
N ASP A 15 -13.52 -7.25 -3.39
CA ASP A 15 -13.14 -6.69 -2.10
C ASP A 15 -12.64 -7.84 -1.20
N LEU A 16 -11.39 -7.77 -0.76
CA LEU A 16 -10.76 -8.79 0.06
C LEU A 16 -9.86 -8.15 1.11
N THR A 17 -10.08 -8.48 2.37
CA THR A 17 -9.18 -8.11 3.46
C THR A 17 -8.48 -9.35 4.00
N LEU A 18 -7.16 -9.30 4.05
CA LEU A 18 -6.28 -10.33 4.59
C LEU A 18 -5.58 -9.81 5.83
N ASN A 19 -5.67 -10.56 6.92
CA ASN A 19 -4.82 -10.36 8.08
C ASN A 19 -3.62 -11.27 7.96
N LEU A 20 -2.43 -10.71 8.13
CA LEU A 20 -1.17 -11.39 7.86
C LEU A 20 -0.32 -11.53 9.12
N ASP A 21 0.39 -12.64 9.20
CA ASP A 21 1.38 -12.92 10.24
C ASP A 21 2.73 -13.25 9.58
N LYS A 22 3.74 -13.64 10.35
CA LYS A 22 5.07 -14.04 9.86
C LYS A 22 5.01 -15.16 8.82
N ILE A 23 4.09 -16.11 8.99
CA ILE A 23 3.86 -17.23 8.07
C ILE A 23 2.36 -17.28 7.78
N ASN A 24 2.02 -17.29 6.50
CA ASN A 24 0.65 -17.39 6.03
C ASN A 24 0.55 -18.53 5.01
N VAL A 25 -0.46 -19.37 5.14
CA VAL A 25 -0.68 -20.51 4.25
C VAL A 25 -2.03 -20.34 3.55
N LEU A 26 -2.00 -20.31 2.21
CA LEU A 26 -3.20 -20.27 1.38
C LEU A 26 -3.57 -21.69 0.95
N ILE A 27 -4.70 -22.20 1.43
CA ILE A 27 -5.22 -23.53 1.11
C ILE A 27 -6.51 -23.37 0.34
N GLY A 28 -6.71 -24.24 -0.65
CA GLY A 28 -7.95 -24.27 -1.43
C GLY A 28 -7.77 -25.09 -2.71
N ILE A 29 -8.87 -25.43 -3.36
CA ILE A 29 -8.90 -26.15 -4.64
C ILE A 29 -8.26 -25.30 -5.76
N ASN A 30 -7.96 -25.92 -6.89
CA ASN A 30 -7.48 -25.21 -8.08
C ASN A 30 -8.53 -24.16 -8.49
N SER A 31 -8.07 -23.03 -9.03
CA SER A 31 -8.91 -21.89 -9.43
C SER A 31 -9.64 -21.17 -8.28
N SER A 32 -9.33 -21.44 -7.02
CA SER A 32 -9.93 -20.73 -5.86
C SER A 32 -9.39 -19.31 -5.63
N GLY A 33 -8.53 -18.78 -6.49
CA GLY A 33 -8.00 -17.41 -6.39
C GLY A 33 -6.69 -17.28 -5.62
N LYS A 34 -6.05 -18.36 -5.14
CA LYS A 34 -4.77 -18.30 -4.41
C LYS A 34 -3.68 -17.54 -5.18
N THR A 35 -3.49 -17.89 -6.45
CA THR A 35 -2.52 -17.22 -7.33
C THR A 35 -2.89 -15.75 -7.56
N THR A 36 -4.19 -15.45 -7.65
CA THR A 36 -4.67 -14.07 -7.80
C THR A 36 -4.32 -13.21 -6.60
N ILE A 37 -4.44 -13.76 -5.38
CA ILE A 37 -4.02 -13.09 -4.15
C ILE A 37 -2.50 -12.82 -4.17
N LEU A 38 -1.68 -13.82 -4.51
CA LEU A 38 -0.23 -13.64 -4.59
C LEU A 38 0.17 -12.61 -5.66
N GLN A 39 -0.50 -12.61 -6.81
CA GLN A 39 -0.28 -11.62 -7.86
C GLN A 39 -0.66 -10.20 -7.42
N ALA A 40 -1.74 -10.06 -6.66
CA ALA A 40 -2.14 -8.77 -6.12
C ALA A 40 -1.12 -8.24 -5.09
N LEU A 41 -0.59 -9.10 -4.23
CA LEU A 41 0.47 -8.75 -3.28
C LEU A 41 1.80 -8.44 -3.98
N ASP A 42 2.15 -9.18 -5.04
CA ASP A 42 3.34 -8.92 -5.86
C ASP A 42 3.24 -7.55 -6.56
N LEU A 43 2.06 -7.21 -7.11
CA LEU A 43 1.82 -5.87 -7.66
C LEU A 43 1.99 -4.78 -6.59
N LEU A 44 1.37 -4.93 -5.43
CA LEU A 44 1.49 -3.97 -4.32
C LEU A 44 2.95 -3.77 -3.91
N ALA A 45 3.71 -4.84 -3.73
CA ALA A 45 5.13 -4.78 -3.38
C ALA A 45 5.96 -4.03 -4.44
N ASN A 46 5.64 -4.22 -5.72
CA ASN A 46 6.34 -3.55 -6.81
C ASN A 46 5.95 -2.06 -6.95
N CYS A 47 4.75 -1.66 -6.51
CA CYS A 47 4.35 -0.24 -6.49
C CYS A 47 5.23 0.61 -5.57
N VAL A 48 5.96 0.01 -4.63
CA VAL A 48 6.91 0.72 -3.76
C VAL A 48 8.15 1.21 -4.52
N SER A 49 8.57 0.49 -5.56
CA SER A 49 9.86 0.73 -6.23
C SER A 49 9.76 1.17 -7.69
N ARG A 50 8.62 0.98 -8.35
CA ARG A 50 8.45 1.25 -9.76
C ARG A 50 7.01 1.56 -10.15
N ASP A 51 6.85 2.12 -11.36
CA ASP A 51 5.54 2.39 -11.95
C ASP A 51 4.77 1.10 -12.28
N VAL A 52 3.45 1.14 -12.07
CA VAL A 52 2.55 0.01 -12.39
C VAL A 52 2.63 -0.36 -13.87
N SER A 53 2.78 0.61 -14.76
CA SER A 53 2.86 0.35 -16.20
C SER A 53 4.13 -0.40 -16.57
N GLU A 54 5.25 -0.12 -15.90
CA GLU A 54 6.51 -0.87 -16.08
C GLU A 54 6.37 -2.30 -15.57
N TYR A 55 5.79 -2.45 -14.37
CA TYR A 55 5.50 -3.78 -13.82
C TYR A 55 4.64 -4.63 -14.75
N LEU A 56 3.57 -4.05 -15.32
CA LEU A 56 2.69 -4.76 -16.24
C LEU A 56 3.43 -5.20 -17.52
N LYS A 57 4.31 -4.34 -18.07
CA LYS A 57 5.15 -4.67 -19.22
C LYS A 57 6.06 -5.86 -18.92
N ASP A 58 6.74 -5.87 -17.79
CA ASP A 58 7.63 -6.97 -17.39
C ASP A 58 6.91 -8.30 -17.22
N LYS A 59 5.67 -8.27 -16.75
CA LYS A 59 4.81 -9.46 -16.62
C LYS A 59 4.12 -9.85 -17.93
N ASN A 60 4.26 -9.08 -19.00
CA ASN A 60 3.50 -9.24 -20.23
C ASN A 60 1.97 -9.14 -20.00
N TRP A 61 1.56 -8.33 -19.05
CA TRP A 61 0.14 -8.11 -18.73
C TRP A 61 -0.38 -6.83 -19.35
N LYS A 62 -1.64 -6.90 -19.78
CA LYS A 62 -2.42 -5.71 -20.14
C LYS A 62 -3.17 -5.18 -18.92
N VAL A 63 -3.58 -3.94 -18.95
CA VAL A 63 -4.43 -3.35 -17.90
C VAL A 63 -5.75 -4.12 -17.76
N SER A 64 -6.29 -4.66 -18.86
CA SER A 64 -7.47 -5.55 -18.83
C SER A 64 -7.27 -6.80 -17.99
N ASP A 65 -6.03 -7.29 -17.89
CA ASP A 65 -5.72 -8.54 -17.17
C ASP A 65 -5.71 -8.36 -15.65
N ILE A 66 -5.54 -7.12 -15.17
CA ILE A 66 -5.59 -6.77 -13.76
C ILE A 66 -6.94 -6.20 -13.32
N LYS A 67 -7.75 -5.71 -14.26
CA LYS A 67 -9.07 -5.16 -13.99
C LYS A 67 -10.01 -6.26 -13.49
N SER A 68 -10.82 -5.94 -12.47
CA SER A 68 -11.86 -6.85 -12.04
C SER A 68 -12.95 -7.01 -13.10
N GLN A 69 -13.20 -8.24 -13.51
CA GLN A 69 -14.31 -8.57 -14.42
C GLN A 69 -15.65 -8.61 -13.70
N ILE A 70 -15.64 -8.71 -12.37
CA ILE A 70 -16.83 -8.89 -11.54
C ILE A 70 -17.39 -7.55 -11.08
N SER A 71 -16.53 -6.65 -10.58
CA SER A 71 -16.95 -5.37 -9.98
C SER A 71 -17.40 -4.30 -10.98
N LYS A 72 -17.16 -4.50 -12.29
CA LYS A 72 -17.33 -3.48 -13.34
C LYS A 72 -16.60 -2.14 -13.06
N SER A 73 -15.92 -2.03 -11.92
CA SER A 73 -15.15 -0.85 -11.55
C SER A 73 -13.88 -0.73 -12.38
N SER A 74 -13.51 0.48 -12.74
CA SER A 74 -12.20 0.79 -13.30
C SER A 74 -11.19 1.23 -12.23
N LEU A 75 -11.52 1.06 -10.95
CA LEU A 75 -10.65 1.38 -9.83
C LEU A 75 -10.01 0.11 -9.29
N LEU A 76 -8.70 0.19 -9.06
CA LEU A 76 -7.89 -0.76 -8.32
C LEU A 76 -7.36 -0.05 -7.09
N SER A 77 -7.63 -0.56 -5.91
CA SER A 77 -7.12 0.07 -4.69
C SER A 77 -6.57 -0.93 -3.69
N TYR A 78 -5.59 -0.45 -2.95
CA TYR A 78 -4.99 -1.15 -1.81
C TYR A 78 -5.05 -0.27 -0.57
N ASN A 79 -5.22 -0.91 0.56
CA ASN A 79 -5.01 -0.33 1.88
C ASN A 79 -4.13 -1.32 2.65
N ALA A 80 -2.86 -0.97 2.86
CA ALA A 80 -1.86 -1.81 3.49
C ALA A 80 -1.46 -1.22 4.85
N LEU A 81 -1.52 -2.03 5.89
CA LEU A 81 -1.17 -1.64 7.24
C LEU A 81 0.09 -2.39 7.67
N PHE A 82 1.13 -1.63 7.99
CA PHE A 82 2.42 -2.11 8.44
C PHE A 82 2.64 -1.76 9.91
N GLU A 83 3.27 -2.65 10.64
CA GLU A 83 3.77 -2.39 11.98
C GLU A 83 5.28 -2.22 11.95
N PHE A 84 5.75 -1.14 12.55
CA PHE A 84 7.15 -0.79 12.72
C PHE A 84 7.44 -0.52 14.20
N GLU A 85 8.72 -0.39 14.50
CA GLU A 85 9.20 0.00 15.82
C GLU A 85 10.33 1.03 15.64
N GLU A 86 10.23 2.13 16.39
CA GLU A 86 11.21 3.19 16.39
C GLU A 86 11.61 3.48 17.84
N ASN A 87 12.90 3.29 18.19
CA ASN A 87 13.42 3.47 19.55
C ASN A 87 12.61 2.73 20.65
N GLY A 88 12.17 1.49 20.34
CA GLY A 88 11.35 0.69 21.25
C GLY A 88 9.86 1.08 21.27
N ASN A 89 9.45 2.10 20.53
CA ASN A 89 8.06 2.53 20.44
C ASN A 89 7.42 2.00 19.16
N PRO A 90 6.38 1.17 19.26
CA PRO A 90 5.69 0.65 18.10
C PRO A 90 4.78 1.71 17.48
N PHE A 91 4.73 1.70 16.14
CA PHE A 91 3.78 2.50 15.39
C PHE A 91 3.27 1.74 14.17
N LEU A 92 2.15 2.20 13.63
CA LEU A 92 1.54 1.66 12.42
C LEU A 92 1.68 2.68 11.30
N LEU A 93 2.06 2.21 10.11
CA LEU A 93 1.92 2.96 8.86
C LEU A 93 0.77 2.37 8.06
N ILE A 94 -0.10 3.24 7.59
CA ILE A 94 -1.22 2.90 6.73
C ILE A 94 -0.95 3.52 5.38
N TRP A 95 -0.72 2.68 4.38
CA TRP A 95 -0.53 3.09 3.00
C TRP A 95 -1.79 2.79 2.21
N GLN A 96 -2.41 3.83 1.71
CA GLN A 96 -3.60 3.78 0.85
C GLN A 96 -3.19 4.22 -0.54
N ILE A 97 -3.49 3.40 -1.54
CA ILE A 97 -3.20 3.72 -2.94
C ILE A 97 -4.38 3.33 -3.82
N GLU A 98 -4.71 4.19 -4.77
CA GLU A 98 -5.80 3.96 -5.72
C GLU A 98 -5.34 4.31 -7.14
N PHE A 99 -5.62 3.41 -8.05
CA PHE A 99 -5.34 3.54 -9.47
C PHE A 99 -6.64 3.52 -10.27
N LYS A 100 -6.72 4.41 -11.25
CA LYS A 100 -7.75 4.37 -12.28
C LYS A 100 -7.21 3.67 -13.53
N LEU A 101 -7.87 2.61 -13.93
CA LEU A 101 -7.57 1.82 -15.12
C LEU A 101 -8.28 2.48 -16.31
N ILE A 102 -7.55 3.27 -17.12
CA ILE A 102 -8.15 4.14 -18.13
C ILE A 102 -8.32 3.42 -19.47
N SER A 103 -7.29 2.75 -19.94
CA SER A 103 -7.29 2.08 -21.24
C SER A 103 -6.57 0.73 -21.16
N ALA A 104 -6.42 0.04 -22.28
CA ALA A 104 -5.69 -1.23 -22.33
C ALA A 104 -4.22 -1.13 -21.86
N THR A 105 -3.64 0.07 -21.89
CA THR A 105 -2.22 0.29 -21.59
C THR A 105 -1.95 1.40 -20.57
N SER A 106 -2.99 2.11 -20.09
CA SER A 106 -2.83 3.28 -19.22
C SER A 106 -3.46 3.06 -17.86
N VAL A 107 -2.63 3.25 -16.84
CA VAL A 107 -3.00 3.24 -15.42
C VAL A 107 -2.59 4.58 -14.82
N ASN A 108 -3.52 5.27 -14.18
CA ASN A 108 -3.22 6.52 -13.48
C ASN A 108 -3.37 6.34 -11.98
N LEU A 109 -2.39 6.81 -11.24
CA LEU A 109 -2.50 7.00 -9.79
C LEU A 109 -3.46 8.15 -9.53
N THR A 110 -4.58 7.88 -8.84
CA THR A 110 -5.59 8.89 -8.49
C THR A 110 -5.46 9.34 -7.04
N LYS A 111 -5.07 8.44 -6.16
CA LYS A 111 -4.90 8.74 -4.74
C LYS A 111 -3.76 7.93 -4.15
N GLU A 112 -2.96 8.59 -3.33
CA GLU A 112 -2.02 7.94 -2.44
C GLU A 112 -2.00 8.67 -1.10
N SER A 113 -1.94 7.94 -0.01
CA SER A 113 -1.78 8.54 1.33
C SER A 113 -1.01 7.60 2.23
N ILE A 114 -0.18 8.20 3.07
CA ILE A 114 0.56 7.53 4.12
C ILE A 114 0.18 8.19 5.43
N LEU A 115 -0.31 7.38 6.35
CA LEU A 115 -0.78 7.81 7.65
C LEU A 115 0.03 7.08 8.73
N LYS A 116 0.42 7.78 9.79
CA LYS A 116 1.10 7.21 10.97
C LYS A 116 0.14 7.17 12.15
N VAL A 117 0.11 6.05 12.86
CA VAL A 117 -0.63 5.89 14.11
C VAL A 117 0.31 5.32 15.16
N ASN A 118 0.42 5.96 16.31
CA ASN A 118 1.21 5.44 17.42
C ASN A 118 0.52 4.24 18.06
N GLY A 119 1.26 3.17 18.31
CA GLY A 119 0.76 1.96 18.96
C GLY A 119 1.02 0.67 18.18
N LYS A 120 0.68 -0.45 18.81
CA LYS A 120 0.83 -1.80 18.24
C LYS A 120 -0.38 -2.23 17.43
N TRP A 121 -0.14 -3.10 16.46
CA TRP A 121 -1.20 -3.85 15.80
C TRP A 121 -2.03 -4.63 16.81
N ASN A 122 -3.34 -4.56 16.68
CA ASN A 122 -4.29 -5.34 17.46
C ASN A 122 -5.31 -6.00 16.53
N LYS A 123 -5.56 -7.29 16.72
CA LYS A 123 -6.59 -8.05 15.98
C LYS A 123 -7.99 -7.40 16.06
N ALA A 124 -8.25 -6.61 17.10
CA ALA A 124 -9.49 -5.84 17.20
C ALA A 124 -9.68 -4.84 16.02
N TYR A 125 -8.61 -4.42 15.35
CA TYR A 125 -8.68 -3.57 14.15
C TYR A 125 -9.18 -4.31 12.90
N CYS A 126 -9.43 -5.62 12.98
CA CYS A 126 -10.19 -6.36 11.98
C CYS A 126 -11.68 -5.99 11.97
N ASN A 127 -12.19 -5.36 13.03
CA ASN A 127 -13.54 -4.81 13.09
C ASN A 127 -13.56 -3.43 12.42
N ILE A 128 -14.52 -3.20 11.52
CA ILE A 128 -14.66 -1.98 10.71
C ILE A 128 -14.74 -0.73 11.59
N ASP A 129 -15.53 -0.76 12.68
CA ASP A 129 -15.72 0.41 13.56
C ASP A 129 -14.43 0.79 14.30
N LYS A 130 -13.65 -0.22 14.72
CA LYS A 130 -12.37 0.00 15.40
C LYS A 130 -11.29 0.44 14.42
N GLN A 131 -11.34 -0.03 13.20
CA GLN A 131 -10.46 0.41 12.13
C GLN A 131 -10.74 1.87 11.77
N GLN A 132 -12.00 2.27 11.70
CA GLN A 132 -12.37 3.65 11.46
C GLN A 132 -11.83 4.58 12.56
N LYS A 133 -11.95 4.23 13.83
CA LYS A 133 -11.36 4.96 14.96
C LYS A 133 -9.83 5.02 14.90
N LEU A 134 -9.18 3.99 14.35
CA LEU A 134 -7.73 4.02 14.10
C LEU A 134 -7.38 5.11 13.09
N PHE A 135 -8.13 5.23 12.01
CA PHE A 135 -7.92 6.26 10.98
C PHE A 135 -8.21 7.67 11.49
N GLU A 136 -9.20 7.86 12.37
CA GLU A 136 -9.53 9.17 12.96
C GLU A 136 -8.38 9.76 13.79
N ASN A 137 -7.53 8.90 14.36
CA ASN A 137 -6.35 9.29 15.14
C ASN A 137 -5.04 9.24 14.34
N ALA A 138 -5.12 9.00 13.04
CA ALA A 138 -3.95 8.89 12.20
C ALA A 138 -3.41 10.28 11.81
N ILE A 139 -2.09 10.41 11.89
CA ILE A 139 -1.38 11.61 11.46
C ILE A 139 -1.01 11.43 9.98
N PRO A 140 -1.48 12.28 9.08
CA PRO A 140 -1.08 12.22 7.68
C PRO A 140 0.40 12.60 7.56
N LEU A 141 1.18 11.75 6.91
CA LEU A 141 2.57 12.02 6.55
C LEU A 141 2.69 12.51 5.11
N TYR A 142 1.86 11.95 4.26
CA TYR A 142 1.82 12.26 2.84
C TYR A 142 0.41 12.06 2.29
N THR A 143 -0.01 12.92 1.39
CA THR A 143 -1.28 12.79 0.65
C THR A 143 -1.14 13.38 -0.74
N TYR A 144 -1.44 12.55 -1.74
CA TYR A 144 -1.51 12.90 -3.15
C TYR A 144 -2.91 12.60 -3.67
N ARG A 145 -3.44 13.48 -4.52
CA ARG A 145 -4.72 13.29 -5.19
C ARG A 145 -4.72 13.99 -6.54
N ASP A 146 -5.06 13.23 -7.59
CA ASP A 146 -5.29 13.72 -8.95
C ASP A 146 -4.20 14.67 -9.48
N GLY A 147 -2.92 14.34 -9.26
CA GLY A 147 -1.78 15.13 -9.71
C GLY A 147 -1.24 16.16 -8.72
N ILE A 148 -1.86 16.31 -7.55
CA ILE A 148 -1.50 17.34 -6.55
C ILE A 148 -1.07 16.68 -5.25
N VAL A 149 0.09 17.10 -4.70
CA VAL A 149 0.48 16.82 -3.32
C VAL A 149 -0.29 17.77 -2.41
N ILE A 150 -1.17 17.21 -1.56
CA ILE A 150 -2.01 17.99 -0.64
C ILE A 150 -1.30 18.20 0.70
N TYR A 151 -0.55 17.19 1.14
CA TYR A 151 0.15 17.21 2.42
C TYR A 151 1.43 16.38 2.35
N GLU A 152 2.53 16.94 2.86
CA GLU A 152 3.82 16.28 2.96
C GLU A 152 4.53 16.71 4.25
N ALA A 153 4.48 15.86 5.28
CA ALA A 153 5.04 16.16 6.60
C ALA A 153 6.58 16.24 6.61
N PHE A 154 7.24 15.68 5.59
CA PHE A 154 8.69 15.53 5.56
C PHE A 154 9.45 16.81 5.16
N HIS A 155 8.81 17.76 4.48
CA HIS A 155 9.46 19.02 4.13
C HIS A 155 9.76 19.91 5.34
N ASP A 156 8.90 19.90 6.35
CA ASP A 156 9.05 20.75 7.53
C ASP A 156 10.08 20.21 8.55
N GLN A 157 10.40 18.92 8.50
CA GLN A 157 11.33 18.30 9.46
C GLN A 157 12.81 18.39 9.07
N LYS A 158 13.13 18.67 7.80
CA LYS A 158 14.51 18.88 7.36
C LYS A 158 15.25 19.99 8.11
N ALA A 159 14.52 20.87 8.76
CA ALA A 159 15.10 22.03 9.47
C ALA A 159 15.43 21.75 10.95
N LYS A 160 15.06 20.62 11.54
CA LYS A 160 15.11 20.51 13.01
C LYS A 160 15.88 19.35 13.65
N ASN A 161 16.16 18.21 13.00
CA ASN A 161 16.92 17.14 13.66
C ASN A 161 17.71 16.27 12.68
N GLN A 162 19.01 16.15 12.92
CA GLN A 162 19.98 15.39 12.15
C GLN A 162 20.13 13.91 12.59
N GLU A 163 19.23 13.36 13.37
CA GLU A 163 19.37 12.00 13.90
C GLU A 163 18.09 11.20 13.64
N SER A 164 18.22 10.10 12.90
CA SER A 164 17.22 9.07 12.56
C SER A 164 16.05 9.55 11.68
N GLU A 165 16.28 9.69 10.40
CA GLU A 165 15.23 10.06 9.44
C GLU A 165 14.88 8.87 8.54
N PHE A 166 13.63 8.40 8.64
CA PHE A 166 13.01 7.63 7.58
C PHE A 166 12.65 8.59 6.44
N TYR A 167 13.32 8.49 5.32
CA TYR A 167 12.92 9.19 4.11
C TYR A 167 11.97 8.31 3.30
N LEU A 168 10.76 8.77 3.14
CA LEU A 168 9.87 8.29 2.10
C LEU A 168 10.18 9.06 0.83
N SER A 169 10.98 8.51 -0.05
CA SER A 169 11.22 9.11 -1.36
C SER A 169 10.14 8.64 -2.31
N LEU A 170 9.31 9.58 -2.74
CA LEU A 170 8.39 9.38 -3.84
C LEU A 170 9.14 9.64 -5.14
N GLY A 171 9.51 8.58 -5.82
CA GLY A 171 9.79 8.66 -7.25
C GLY A 171 8.47 8.97 -7.99
N SER A 172 8.52 9.44 -9.24
CA SER A 172 7.36 9.72 -10.10
C SER A 172 6.38 8.54 -10.26
N SER A 173 6.58 7.44 -9.60
CA SER A 173 5.91 6.16 -9.82
C SER A 173 5.85 5.22 -8.61
N GLY A 174 6.08 5.68 -7.39
CA GLY A 174 5.94 4.82 -6.22
C GLY A 174 6.69 5.29 -4.97
N LEU A 175 6.29 4.75 -3.84
CA LEU A 175 6.87 4.98 -2.54
C LEU A 175 8.18 4.20 -2.39
N LYS A 176 9.30 4.87 -2.18
CA LYS A 176 10.53 4.26 -1.67
C LYS A 176 10.65 4.51 -0.18
N ILE A 177 10.60 3.47 0.60
CA ILE A 177 10.98 3.54 2.02
C ILE A 177 12.49 3.38 2.07
N ILE A 178 13.21 4.46 2.38
CA ILE A 178 14.66 4.45 2.54
C ILE A 178 14.95 4.60 4.02
N ASP A 179 15.56 3.58 4.61
CA ASP A 179 16.12 3.66 5.96
C ASP A 179 17.47 4.37 5.89
N PHE A 180 17.57 5.54 6.48
CA PHE A 180 18.78 6.34 6.56
C PHE A 180 19.61 6.11 7.84
N ALA A 181 19.37 5.05 8.59
CA ALA A 181 20.26 4.64 9.67
C ALA A 181 21.60 4.03 9.16
N GLY A 182 22.06 4.45 7.98
CA GLY A 182 23.44 4.25 7.50
C GLY A 182 23.79 2.84 7.04
N ASN A 183 22.86 1.92 6.83
CA ASN A 183 23.19 0.59 6.34
C ASN A 183 22.12 0.02 5.41
N LYS A 184 22.48 0.07 4.12
CA LYS A 184 22.11 -0.87 3.05
C LYS A 184 20.64 -1.10 2.72
N ASP A 185 20.42 -0.92 1.43
CA ASP A 185 19.29 -1.45 0.65
C ASP A 185 18.67 -2.72 1.26
N ILE A 186 17.39 -2.64 1.60
CA ILE A 186 16.55 -3.81 1.84
C ILE A 186 15.79 -4.11 0.56
#